data_a63318ee3e6264e7c671bb9623a3eeee
#
_entry.id   a63318ee3e6264e7c671bb9623a3eeee
#
_cell.length_a   1.000
_cell.length_b   1.000
_cell.length_c   1.000
_cell.angle_alpha   90.00
_cell.angle_beta   90.00
_cell.angle_gamma   90.00
#
_symmetry.space_group_name_H-M   'P 1'
#
loop_
_entity.id
_entity.type
_entity.pdbx_description
1 polymer ?
#
loop_
_entity_poly.entity_id
_entity_poly.type
_entity_poly.pdbx_seq_one_letter_code
_entity_poly.pdbx_strand_id
1 'polypeptide(L)'
;MKSLVSKALLPLLLGILIALLPVPQGLSQTAWYFFAIFCAVILGLILEPIPAAAIGFIGVFLVAALGLAGPKPADNIRWALSGFSNTTVWLIFGAFMFALGYEKTGLGKRIALILVKFLGKRTLGLGYAITFSDLILAPFTPSNTARSAGTIFPIIRNLPALYGSAPGETSRKIGAYIMWTAFAATCVTSSMFITALAPNLLALELVNKTVKISISWTEWFVGFLPVGIVLILVLPYLIYKIYPPEIKHSAEVQTWASEELGKMGKWSPKELVMALLAILALTLWIFGGKIMDATTVAGVVISLMIITGIVTWDDILGNKSAWNVLAWFATLVAMADGLNKVGFVTWFAKSASALLTGYSPLTIMVSLVVIFFVVHYLFASITAHVTAVLPVILLAGTLVPGIDVRIFALLLCYSLGIMGVITPYATGPGPVYFGSGYVNRKDFWRLGLIFGVIFLVALMGIGTPYLLAIK
;
A
#
# COMPACT_ATOMS: atom_id res chain seq x y z
N MET A 1 28.71 -9.12 6.43
CA MET A 1 28.41 -10.01 7.56
C MET A 1 28.19 -9.26 8.87
N LYS A 2 29.09 -8.41 9.40
CA LYS A 2 28.89 -7.68 10.67
C LYS A 2 27.59 -6.88 10.74
N SER A 3 27.18 -6.17 9.68
CA SER A 3 25.95 -5.38 9.67
C SER A 3 24.66 -6.24 9.63
N LEU A 4 24.71 -7.43 9.06
CA LEU A 4 23.57 -8.36 9.02
C LEU A 4 23.35 -9.02 10.38
N VAL A 5 24.42 -9.40 11.04
CA VAL A 5 24.38 -9.97 12.41
C VAL A 5 23.85 -8.94 13.42
N SER A 6 24.30 -7.68 13.34
CA SER A 6 23.77 -6.64 14.22
C SER A 6 22.29 -6.35 13.97
N LYS A 7 21.83 -6.35 12.72
CA LYS A 7 20.41 -6.19 12.37
C LYS A 7 19.54 -7.35 12.86
N ALA A 8 20.07 -8.58 12.91
CA ALA A 8 19.34 -9.74 13.42
C ALA A 8 19.31 -9.78 14.97
N LEU A 9 20.37 -9.31 15.62
CA LEU A 9 20.45 -9.28 17.08
C LEU A 9 19.56 -8.24 17.72
N LEU A 10 19.36 -7.07 17.09
CA LEU A 10 18.57 -5.98 17.67
C LEU A 10 17.11 -6.37 17.97
N PRO A 11 16.35 -7.04 17.07
CA PRO A 11 15.01 -7.52 17.36
C PRO A 11 14.97 -8.51 18.55
N LEU A 12 15.91 -9.44 18.60
CA LEU A 12 16.01 -10.42 19.70
C LEU A 12 16.32 -9.75 21.04
N LEU A 13 17.27 -8.83 21.05
CA LEU A 13 17.64 -8.06 22.26
C LEU A 13 16.47 -7.21 22.73
N LEU A 14 15.71 -6.55 21.83
CA LEU A 14 14.52 -5.80 22.19
C LEU A 14 13.48 -6.70 22.86
N GLY A 15 13.17 -7.84 22.24
CA GLY A 15 12.21 -8.79 22.79
C GLY A 15 12.62 -9.31 24.17
N ILE A 16 13.88 -9.70 24.33
CA ILE A 16 14.43 -10.15 25.62
C ILE A 16 14.37 -9.01 26.65
N LEU A 17 14.79 -7.81 26.29
CA LEU A 17 14.77 -6.65 27.18
C LEU A 17 13.34 -6.37 27.69
N ILE A 18 12.34 -6.35 26.79
CA ILE A 18 10.93 -6.14 27.18
C ILE A 18 10.47 -7.28 28.09
N ALA A 19 10.79 -8.54 27.76
CA ALA A 19 10.37 -9.70 28.55
C ALA A 19 10.95 -9.70 29.98
N LEU A 20 12.14 -9.10 30.17
CA LEU A 20 12.81 -8.98 31.46
C LEU A 20 12.30 -7.78 32.32
N LEU A 21 11.60 -6.83 31.70
CA LEU A 21 11.01 -5.72 32.44
C LEU A 21 9.84 -6.20 33.31
N PRO A 22 9.55 -5.51 34.42
CA PRO A 22 8.39 -5.82 35.28
C PRO A 22 7.10 -5.74 34.46
N VAL A 23 6.21 -6.72 34.66
CA VAL A 23 4.90 -6.71 34.00
C VAL A 23 4.10 -5.50 34.49
N PRO A 24 3.55 -4.66 33.60
CA PRO A 24 2.76 -3.50 34.00
C PRO A 24 1.51 -3.90 34.78
N GLN A 25 1.10 -3.04 35.73
CA GLN A 25 -0.09 -3.29 36.54
C GLN A 25 -1.34 -3.49 35.65
N GLY A 26 -2.12 -4.52 35.95
CA GLY A 26 -3.35 -4.85 35.22
C GLY A 26 -3.13 -5.66 33.95
N LEU A 27 -1.90 -6.03 33.59
CA LEU A 27 -1.58 -6.90 32.46
C LEU A 27 -1.14 -8.29 32.94
N SER A 28 -1.51 -9.36 32.22
CA SER A 28 -1.03 -10.71 32.53
C SER A 28 0.41 -10.92 32.02
N GLN A 29 1.15 -11.81 32.66
CA GLN A 29 2.52 -12.16 32.23
C GLN A 29 2.52 -12.75 30.81
N THR A 30 1.51 -13.56 30.46
CA THR A 30 1.33 -14.11 29.12
C THR A 30 1.18 -12.99 28.06
N ALA A 31 0.38 -11.98 28.36
CA ALA A 31 0.18 -10.83 27.46
C ALA A 31 1.47 -10.02 27.30
N TRP A 32 2.27 -9.89 28.38
CA TRP A 32 3.54 -9.17 28.35
C TRP A 32 4.59 -9.88 27.50
N TYR A 33 4.73 -11.19 27.66
CA TYR A 33 5.65 -12.00 26.84
C TYR A 33 5.22 -12.05 25.38
N PHE A 34 3.90 -12.15 25.13
CA PHE A 34 3.38 -12.05 23.77
C PHE A 34 3.75 -10.71 23.13
N PHE A 35 3.55 -9.61 23.86
CA PHE A 35 3.91 -8.26 23.39
C PHE A 35 5.41 -8.12 23.14
N ALA A 36 6.26 -8.68 23.98
CA ALA A 36 7.70 -8.69 23.78
C ALA A 36 8.10 -9.36 22.45
N ILE A 37 7.52 -10.53 22.14
CA ILE A 37 7.74 -11.21 20.87
C ILE A 37 7.18 -10.39 19.70
N PHE A 38 5.99 -9.79 19.87
CA PHE A 38 5.39 -8.92 18.85
C PHE A 38 6.33 -7.74 18.53
N CYS A 39 6.87 -7.06 19.52
CA CYS A 39 7.84 -5.96 19.31
C CYS A 39 9.11 -6.44 18.59
N ALA A 40 9.61 -7.63 18.93
CA ALA A 40 10.75 -8.22 18.23
C ALA A 40 10.43 -8.49 16.76
N VAL A 41 9.26 -9.06 16.47
CA VAL A 41 8.80 -9.29 15.07
C VAL A 41 8.67 -7.97 14.33
N ILE A 42 8.04 -6.94 14.90
CA ILE A 42 7.89 -5.63 14.26
C ILE A 42 9.26 -4.99 13.97
N LEU A 43 10.17 -4.99 14.93
CA LEU A 43 11.52 -4.45 14.71
C LEU A 43 12.27 -5.28 13.66
N GLY A 44 12.10 -6.60 13.66
CA GLY A 44 12.62 -7.48 12.61
C GLY A 44 12.10 -7.12 11.22
N LEU A 45 10.82 -6.85 11.08
CA LEU A 45 10.19 -6.40 9.82
C LEU A 45 10.69 -5.02 9.36
N ILE A 46 11.04 -4.13 10.29
CA ILE A 46 11.62 -2.81 9.97
C ILE A 46 13.07 -2.94 9.49
N LEU A 47 13.87 -3.78 10.16
CA LEU A 47 15.29 -3.92 9.87
C LEU A 47 15.60 -4.93 8.74
N GLU A 48 14.67 -5.83 8.46
CA GLU A 48 14.74 -6.88 7.44
C GLU A 48 16.10 -7.63 7.39
N PRO A 49 16.57 -8.19 8.51
CA PRO A 49 17.80 -9.00 8.50
C PRO A 49 17.63 -10.28 7.70
N ILE A 50 16.42 -10.83 7.63
CA ILE A 50 15.97 -11.94 6.83
C ILE A 50 14.61 -11.59 6.19
N PRO A 51 14.13 -12.31 5.18
CA PRO A 51 12.86 -12.01 4.52
C PRO A 51 11.69 -11.88 5.51
N ALA A 52 10.80 -10.91 5.28
CA ALA A 52 9.65 -10.60 6.14
C ALA A 52 8.79 -11.83 6.46
N ALA A 53 8.56 -12.71 5.47
CA ALA A 53 7.84 -13.97 5.66
C ALA A 53 8.49 -14.89 6.70
N ALA A 54 9.82 -14.97 6.69
CA ALA A 54 10.57 -15.79 7.66
C ALA A 54 10.48 -15.20 9.07
N ILE A 55 10.54 -13.87 9.21
CA ILE A 55 10.40 -13.19 10.51
C ILE A 55 9.02 -13.48 11.11
N GLY A 56 7.96 -13.28 10.31
CA GLY A 56 6.59 -13.57 10.75
C GLY A 56 6.41 -15.05 11.14
N PHE A 57 6.93 -15.96 10.32
CA PHE A 57 6.88 -17.39 10.57
C PHE A 57 7.55 -17.77 11.90
N ILE A 58 8.79 -17.30 12.13
CA ILE A 58 9.51 -17.50 13.40
C ILE A 58 8.69 -16.95 14.57
N GLY A 59 8.10 -15.75 14.44
CA GLY A 59 7.33 -15.12 15.49
C GLY A 59 6.11 -15.93 15.92
N VAL A 60 5.26 -16.38 14.98
CA VAL A 60 4.05 -17.15 15.33
C VAL A 60 4.38 -18.53 15.90
N PHE A 61 5.40 -19.20 15.39
CA PHE A 61 5.79 -20.50 15.93
C PHE A 61 6.51 -20.39 17.27
N LEU A 62 7.23 -19.31 17.55
CA LEU A 62 7.79 -19.03 18.86
C LEU A 62 6.68 -18.80 19.90
N VAL A 63 5.68 -18.00 19.58
CA VAL A 63 4.49 -17.80 20.45
C VAL A 63 3.77 -19.12 20.72
N ALA A 64 3.58 -19.94 19.68
CA ALA A 64 2.93 -21.24 19.82
C ALA A 64 3.73 -22.23 20.67
N ALA A 65 5.07 -22.28 20.47
CA ALA A 65 5.96 -23.15 21.22
C ALA A 65 6.02 -22.78 22.71
N LEU A 66 5.91 -21.49 23.04
CA LEU A 66 5.86 -20.98 24.41
C LEU A 66 4.46 -21.06 25.04
N GLY A 67 3.44 -21.51 24.31
CA GLY A 67 2.08 -21.68 24.83
C GLY A 67 1.36 -20.36 25.15
N LEU A 68 1.72 -19.24 24.47
CA LEU A 68 1.22 -17.91 24.83
C LEU A 68 -0.14 -17.56 24.18
N ALA A 69 -0.62 -18.35 23.21
CA ALA A 69 -1.84 -18.04 22.46
C ALA A 69 -3.08 -18.86 22.91
N GLY A 70 -2.88 -19.86 23.76
CA GLY A 70 -3.98 -20.70 24.26
C GLY A 70 -3.55 -21.71 25.31
N PRO A 71 -4.52 -22.27 26.08
CA PRO A 71 -4.22 -23.15 27.20
C PRO A 71 -3.71 -24.55 26.81
N LYS A 72 -3.97 -24.98 25.56
CA LYS A 72 -3.57 -26.31 25.07
C LYS A 72 -2.65 -26.19 23.86
N PRO A 73 -1.71 -27.13 23.65
CA PRO A 73 -0.85 -27.12 22.45
C PRO A 73 -1.63 -27.05 21.14
N ALA A 74 -2.79 -27.74 21.06
CA ALA A 74 -3.66 -27.70 19.88
C ALA A 74 -4.25 -26.30 19.59
N ASP A 75 -4.50 -25.49 20.62
CA ASP A 75 -5.03 -24.13 20.47
C ASP A 75 -3.92 -23.20 19.96
N ASN A 76 -2.69 -23.38 20.44
CA ASN A 76 -1.54 -22.62 20.03
C ASN A 76 -1.20 -22.84 18.54
N ILE A 77 -1.20 -24.09 18.07
CA ILE A 77 -0.93 -24.37 16.64
C ILE A 77 -2.08 -23.88 15.74
N ARG A 78 -3.33 -24.04 16.16
CA ARG A 78 -4.49 -23.50 15.44
C ARG A 78 -4.39 -21.99 15.30
N TRP A 79 -4.01 -21.32 16.38
CA TRP A 79 -3.79 -19.87 16.35
C TRP A 79 -2.64 -19.48 15.41
N ALA A 80 -1.48 -20.15 15.47
CA ALA A 80 -0.34 -19.85 14.61
C ALA A 80 -0.70 -19.96 13.12
N LEU A 81 -1.56 -20.89 12.76
CA LEU A 81 -2.01 -21.13 11.39
C LEU A 81 -3.27 -20.33 11.01
N SER A 82 -3.94 -19.65 11.94
CA SER A 82 -5.23 -19.02 11.72
C SER A 82 -5.21 -17.94 10.63
N GLY A 83 -4.09 -17.24 10.47
CA GLY A 83 -3.95 -16.23 9.42
C GLY A 83 -3.98 -16.81 8.00
N PHE A 84 -3.59 -18.08 7.81
CA PHE A 84 -3.62 -18.72 6.49
C PHE A 84 -5.04 -19.07 6.00
N SER A 85 -6.02 -19.09 6.89
CA SER A 85 -7.45 -19.22 6.54
C SER A 85 -8.18 -17.88 6.41
N ASN A 86 -7.48 -16.77 6.58
CA ASN A 86 -8.06 -15.43 6.50
C ASN A 86 -8.35 -15.04 5.05
N THR A 87 -9.58 -14.60 4.77
CA THR A 87 -10.03 -14.25 3.41
C THR A 87 -9.27 -13.09 2.81
N THR A 88 -8.92 -12.07 3.62
CA THR A 88 -8.15 -10.91 3.15
C THR A 88 -6.75 -11.31 2.65
N VAL A 89 -6.12 -12.29 3.30
CA VAL A 89 -4.81 -12.83 2.88
C VAL A 89 -4.91 -13.44 1.48
N TRP A 90 -5.97 -14.19 1.21
CA TRP A 90 -6.22 -14.79 -0.11
C TRP A 90 -6.65 -13.76 -1.15
N LEU A 91 -7.36 -12.69 -0.76
CA LEU A 91 -7.66 -11.58 -1.66
C LEU A 91 -6.38 -10.91 -2.17
N ILE A 92 -5.40 -10.70 -1.28
CA ILE A 92 -4.09 -10.12 -1.67
C ILE A 92 -3.35 -11.06 -2.63
N PHE A 93 -3.31 -12.35 -2.31
CA PHE A 93 -2.73 -13.35 -3.20
C PHE A 93 -3.39 -13.30 -4.59
N GLY A 94 -4.73 -13.25 -4.62
CA GLY A 94 -5.50 -13.12 -5.86
C GLY A 94 -5.13 -11.88 -6.66
N ALA A 95 -4.98 -10.74 -6.00
CA ALA A 95 -4.60 -9.49 -6.67
C ALA A 95 -3.18 -9.57 -7.28
N PHE A 96 -2.23 -10.31 -6.67
CA PHE A 96 -0.93 -10.60 -7.31
C PHE A 96 -1.07 -11.47 -8.57
N MET A 97 -2.07 -12.35 -8.61
CA MET A 97 -2.35 -13.14 -9.83
C MET A 97 -2.92 -12.27 -10.94
N PHE A 98 -3.76 -11.28 -10.62
CA PHE A 98 -4.19 -10.29 -11.62
C PHE A 98 -3.00 -9.54 -12.23
N ALA A 99 -2.07 -9.07 -11.39
CA ALA A 99 -0.85 -8.41 -11.86
C ALA A 99 -0.04 -9.30 -12.82
N LEU A 100 0.10 -10.59 -12.49
CA LEU A 100 0.74 -11.58 -13.35
C LEU A 100 0.03 -11.72 -14.71
N GLY A 101 -1.31 -11.73 -14.72
CA GLY A 101 -2.12 -11.76 -15.95
C GLY A 101 -1.89 -10.53 -16.84
N TYR A 102 -1.85 -9.34 -16.24
CA TYR A 102 -1.51 -8.10 -16.96
C TYR A 102 -0.11 -8.14 -17.56
N GLU A 103 0.87 -8.63 -16.81
CA GLU A 103 2.26 -8.76 -17.25
C GLU A 103 2.37 -9.74 -18.43
N LYS A 104 1.81 -10.93 -18.29
CA LYS A 104 1.88 -11.99 -19.31
C LYS A 104 1.16 -11.65 -20.62
N THR A 105 0.06 -10.92 -20.53
CA THR A 105 -0.69 -10.50 -21.73
C THR A 105 -0.10 -9.25 -22.38
N GLY A 106 0.67 -8.44 -21.65
CA GLY A 106 1.15 -7.14 -22.12
C GLY A 106 0.08 -6.04 -22.09
N LEU A 107 -1.12 -6.33 -21.58
CA LEU A 107 -2.25 -5.39 -21.56
C LEU A 107 -1.90 -4.08 -20.85
N GLY A 108 -1.18 -4.13 -19.74
CA GLY A 108 -0.74 -2.94 -19.00
C GLY A 108 0.15 -2.02 -19.85
N LYS A 109 1.12 -2.60 -20.57
CA LYS A 109 1.99 -1.86 -21.50
C LYS A 109 1.17 -1.21 -22.61
N ARG A 110 0.23 -1.94 -23.20
CA ARG A 110 -0.62 -1.42 -24.29
C ARG A 110 -1.49 -0.25 -23.82
N ILE A 111 -2.12 -0.35 -22.66
CA ILE A 111 -2.93 0.74 -22.08
C ILE A 111 -2.09 2.00 -21.92
N ALA A 112 -0.91 1.89 -21.30
CA ALA A 112 -0.02 3.02 -21.10
C ALA A 112 0.43 3.66 -22.43
N LEU A 113 0.82 2.87 -23.42
CA LEU A 113 1.22 3.37 -24.75
C LEU A 113 0.07 4.05 -25.49
N ILE A 114 -1.16 3.53 -25.38
CA ILE A 114 -2.35 4.17 -25.96
C ILE A 114 -2.56 5.55 -25.36
N LEU A 115 -2.51 5.67 -24.02
CA LEU A 115 -2.69 6.96 -23.34
C LEU A 115 -1.57 7.94 -23.69
N VAL A 116 -0.33 7.48 -23.74
CA VAL A 116 0.83 8.28 -24.16
C VAL A 116 0.68 8.76 -25.59
N LYS A 117 0.21 7.90 -26.51
CA LYS A 117 -0.07 8.28 -27.90
C LYS A 117 -1.13 9.37 -28.01
N PHE A 118 -2.23 9.26 -27.24
CA PHE A 118 -3.33 10.23 -27.36
C PHE A 118 -3.07 11.54 -26.64
N LEU A 119 -2.46 11.51 -25.46
CA LEU A 119 -2.28 12.68 -24.60
C LEU A 119 -0.87 13.25 -24.66
N GLY A 120 0.13 12.53 -25.17
CA GLY A 120 1.54 12.85 -25.08
C GLY A 120 2.04 14.00 -25.99
N LYS A 121 1.18 14.67 -26.76
CA LYS A 121 1.56 15.80 -27.65
C LYS A 121 2.17 17.00 -26.92
N ARG A 122 1.71 17.25 -25.68
CA ARG A 122 2.24 18.30 -24.80
C ARG A 122 2.77 17.65 -23.55
N THR A 123 3.81 18.20 -22.97
CA THR A 123 4.42 17.67 -21.72
C THR A 123 3.40 17.56 -20.59
N LEU A 124 2.50 18.53 -20.44
CA LEU A 124 1.42 18.44 -19.46
C LEU A 124 0.47 17.26 -19.77
N GLY A 125 0.10 17.08 -21.05
CA GLY A 125 -0.72 15.93 -21.48
C GLY A 125 -0.03 14.60 -21.24
N LEU A 126 1.30 14.53 -21.42
CA LEU A 126 2.08 13.35 -21.07
C LEU A 126 2.02 13.05 -19.56
N GLY A 127 2.05 14.07 -18.71
CA GLY A 127 1.83 13.91 -17.26
C GLY A 127 0.47 13.28 -16.96
N TYR A 128 -0.61 13.71 -17.64
CA TYR A 128 -1.92 13.10 -17.53
C TYR A 128 -1.95 11.66 -18.08
N ALA A 129 -1.29 11.40 -19.21
CA ALA A 129 -1.18 10.05 -19.75
C ALA A 129 -0.58 9.06 -18.74
N ILE A 130 0.50 9.46 -18.09
CA ILE A 130 1.18 8.67 -17.05
C ILE A 130 0.25 8.45 -15.85
N THR A 131 -0.40 9.51 -15.37
CA THR A 131 -1.30 9.46 -14.20
C THR A 131 -2.51 8.56 -14.47
N PHE A 132 -3.15 8.67 -15.64
CA PHE A 132 -4.28 7.82 -16.00
C PHE A 132 -3.86 6.38 -16.28
N SER A 133 -2.64 6.15 -16.78
CA SER A 133 -2.10 4.78 -16.91
C SER A 133 -2.02 4.10 -15.56
N ASP A 134 -1.47 4.78 -14.55
CA ASP A 134 -1.39 4.25 -13.19
C ASP A 134 -2.78 4.04 -12.58
N LEU A 135 -3.70 4.99 -12.80
CA LEU A 135 -5.08 4.92 -12.31
C LEU A 135 -5.84 3.70 -12.83
N ILE A 136 -5.75 3.42 -14.14
CA ILE A 136 -6.45 2.28 -14.76
C ILE A 136 -5.88 0.94 -14.28
N LEU A 137 -4.58 0.88 -14.03
CA LEU A 137 -3.92 -0.34 -13.54
C LEU A 137 -4.07 -0.54 -12.03
N ALA A 138 -4.32 0.52 -11.28
CA ALA A 138 -4.31 0.52 -9.83
C ALA A 138 -5.26 -0.52 -9.18
N PRO A 139 -6.54 -0.63 -9.56
CA PRO A 139 -7.45 -1.57 -8.89
C PRO A 139 -7.06 -3.04 -9.04
N PHE A 140 -6.21 -3.36 -10.00
CA PHE A 140 -5.83 -4.74 -10.35
C PHE A 140 -4.40 -5.11 -9.92
N THR A 141 -3.65 -4.17 -9.36
CA THR A 141 -2.23 -4.40 -9.04
C THR A 141 -1.94 -3.97 -7.60
N PRO A 142 -1.92 -4.92 -6.64
CA PRO A 142 -1.81 -4.62 -5.21
C PRO A 142 -0.39 -4.22 -4.77
N SER A 143 0.50 -4.10 -5.70
CA SER A 143 1.86 -3.63 -5.49
C SER A 143 2.10 -2.39 -6.35
N ASN A 144 2.17 -1.24 -5.73
CA ASN A 144 2.55 -0.01 -6.43
C ASN A 144 3.98 -0.10 -7.00
N THR A 145 4.85 -0.92 -6.42
CA THR A 145 6.17 -1.23 -6.98
C THR A 145 6.04 -1.97 -8.30
N ALA A 146 5.26 -3.05 -8.37
CA ALA A 146 5.04 -3.79 -9.60
C ALA A 146 4.32 -2.95 -10.66
N ARG A 147 3.31 -2.17 -10.26
CA ARG A 147 2.55 -1.30 -11.15
C ARG A 147 3.38 -0.14 -11.69
N SER A 148 3.89 0.69 -10.81
CA SER A 148 4.57 1.92 -11.20
C SER A 148 6.02 1.68 -11.62
N ALA A 149 6.82 0.99 -10.81
CA ALA A 149 8.22 0.74 -11.12
C ALA A 149 8.41 -0.43 -12.09
N GLY A 150 7.53 -1.44 -12.08
CA GLY A 150 7.63 -2.61 -12.95
C GLY A 150 6.95 -2.44 -14.31
N THR A 151 5.85 -1.69 -14.42
CA THR A 151 5.10 -1.55 -15.67
C THR A 151 5.26 -0.16 -16.29
N ILE A 152 5.05 0.91 -15.53
CA ILE A 152 5.04 2.28 -16.05
C ILE A 152 6.46 2.80 -16.25
N PHE A 153 7.33 2.66 -15.27
CA PHE A 153 8.71 3.17 -15.32
C PHE A 153 9.50 2.64 -16.53
N PRO A 154 9.48 1.35 -16.91
CA PRO A 154 10.17 0.85 -18.11
C PRO A 154 9.73 1.53 -19.41
N ILE A 155 8.47 1.99 -19.47
CA ILE A 155 7.93 2.71 -20.63
C ILE A 155 8.46 4.14 -20.63
N ILE A 156 8.27 4.85 -19.51
CA ILE A 156 8.55 6.29 -19.44
C ILE A 156 10.03 6.64 -19.34
N ARG A 157 10.90 5.73 -18.87
CA ARG A 157 12.33 5.97 -18.70
C ARG A 157 13.06 6.28 -20.01
N ASN A 158 12.51 5.84 -21.14
CA ASN A 158 13.10 6.07 -22.47
C ASN A 158 12.67 7.41 -23.08
N LEU A 159 11.59 8.02 -22.57
CA LEU A 159 11.04 9.25 -23.15
C LEU A 159 11.94 10.48 -23.00
N PRO A 160 12.63 10.69 -21.87
CA PRO A 160 13.52 11.84 -21.72
C PRO A 160 14.64 11.91 -22.77
N ALA A 161 15.18 10.75 -23.17
CA ALA A 161 16.25 10.67 -24.15
C ALA A 161 15.86 11.23 -25.53
N LEU A 162 14.58 11.18 -25.90
CA LEU A 162 14.06 11.75 -27.16
C LEU A 162 14.30 13.29 -27.23
N TYR A 163 14.51 13.91 -26.08
CA TYR A 163 14.69 15.37 -25.94
C TYR A 163 16.07 15.74 -25.40
N GLY A 164 17.02 14.82 -25.43
CA GLY A 164 18.34 15.04 -24.84
C GLY A 164 18.28 15.39 -23.35
N SER A 165 17.27 14.88 -22.65
CA SER A 165 17.14 14.98 -21.19
C SER A 165 17.78 13.75 -20.57
N ALA A 166 18.81 13.95 -19.75
CA ALA A 166 19.54 12.93 -19.02
C ALA A 166 19.54 13.25 -17.52
N PRO A 167 19.83 12.28 -16.67
CA PRO A 167 20.06 12.53 -15.25
C PRO A 167 21.13 13.61 -15.02
N GLY A 168 20.97 14.46 -14.02
CA GLY A 168 21.86 15.58 -13.73
C GLY A 168 21.42 16.88 -14.41
N GLU A 169 22.34 17.58 -15.11
CA GLU A 169 22.14 18.94 -15.59
C GLU A 169 20.95 19.13 -16.55
N THR A 170 20.69 18.15 -17.41
CA THR A 170 19.59 18.25 -18.39
C THR A 170 18.30 17.61 -17.93
N SER A 171 18.24 17.13 -16.69
CA SER A 171 17.07 16.44 -16.14
C SER A 171 15.80 17.30 -16.19
N ARG A 172 15.95 18.63 -16.03
CA ARG A 172 14.84 19.59 -16.03
C ARG A 172 14.23 19.83 -17.41
N LYS A 173 14.87 19.40 -18.49
CA LYS A 173 14.26 19.50 -19.83
C LYS A 173 12.87 18.87 -19.83
N ILE A 174 12.77 17.59 -19.44
CA ILE A 174 11.48 16.89 -19.33
C ILE A 174 11.51 15.71 -18.32
N GLY A 175 12.68 15.07 -18.13
CA GLY A 175 12.82 13.84 -17.37
C GLY A 175 12.37 13.97 -15.91
N ALA A 176 12.78 15.03 -15.23
CA ALA A 176 12.43 15.29 -13.85
C ALA A 176 10.90 15.41 -13.64
N TYR A 177 10.21 16.08 -14.58
CA TYR A 177 8.76 16.21 -14.58
C TYR A 177 8.07 14.84 -14.74
N ILE A 178 8.52 14.05 -15.72
CA ILE A 178 7.98 12.71 -16.00
C ILE A 178 8.12 11.79 -14.77
N MET A 179 9.34 11.72 -14.21
CA MET A 179 9.64 10.82 -13.10
C MET A 179 8.90 11.21 -11.81
N TRP A 180 8.87 12.52 -11.50
CA TRP A 180 8.13 12.97 -10.33
C TRP A 180 6.62 12.79 -10.47
N THR A 181 6.07 13.05 -11.66
CA THR A 181 4.64 12.85 -11.93
C THR A 181 4.24 11.37 -11.75
N ALA A 182 5.01 10.45 -12.30
CA ALA A 182 4.74 9.02 -12.15
C ALA A 182 4.82 8.57 -10.68
N PHE A 183 5.82 9.04 -9.95
CA PHE A 183 5.98 8.73 -8.53
C PHE A 183 4.84 9.29 -7.67
N ALA A 184 4.50 10.56 -7.84
CA ALA A 184 3.43 11.19 -7.07
C ALA A 184 2.04 10.63 -7.43
N ALA A 185 1.79 10.32 -8.71
CA ALA A 185 0.55 9.70 -9.17
C ALA A 185 0.32 8.33 -8.54
N THR A 186 1.34 7.47 -8.51
CA THR A 186 1.18 6.14 -7.91
C THR A 186 0.89 6.21 -6.41
N CYS A 187 1.34 7.25 -5.70
CA CYS A 187 0.97 7.45 -4.29
C CYS A 187 -0.52 7.77 -4.14
N VAL A 188 -1.10 8.61 -5.00
CA VAL A 188 -2.53 8.93 -4.98
C VAL A 188 -3.38 7.73 -5.36
N THR A 189 -3.07 7.07 -6.48
CA THR A 189 -3.83 5.91 -6.96
C THR A 189 -3.78 4.73 -6.00
N SER A 190 -2.70 4.62 -5.21
CA SER A 190 -2.56 3.61 -4.15
C SER A 190 -3.57 3.80 -3.02
N SER A 191 -4.05 5.03 -2.76
CA SER A 191 -5.12 5.28 -1.79
C SER A 191 -6.53 5.16 -2.41
N MET A 192 -6.66 5.29 -3.74
CA MET A 192 -7.97 5.28 -4.41
C MET A 192 -8.69 3.95 -4.33
N PHE A 193 -7.98 2.86 -4.42
CA PHE A 193 -8.57 1.52 -4.45
C PHE A 193 -7.97 0.65 -3.34
N ILE A 194 -8.85 -0.07 -2.66
CA ILE A 194 -8.46 -0.99 -1.59
C ILE A 194 -7.41 -2.01 -2.08
N THR A 195 -7.57 -2.47 -3.31
CA THR A 195 -6.73 -3.47 -3.98
C THR A 195 -5.47 -2.88 -4.63
N ALA A 196 -5.27 -1.56 -4.61
CA ALA A 196 -4.12 -0.91 -5.26
C ALA A 196 -2.81 -1.01 -4.47
N LEU A 197 -2.88 -1.38 -3.20
CA LEU A 197 -1.74 -1.47 -2.30
C LEU A 197 -1.97 -2.57 -1.26
N ALA A 198 -1.07 -3.53 -1.13
CA ALA A 198 -1.19 -4.60 -0.14
C ALA A 198 -1.33 -4.09 1.32
N PRO A 199 -0.61 -3.06 1.76
CA PRO A 199 -0.83 -2.42 3.05
C PRO A 199 -2.25 -1.90 3.32
N ASN A 200 -3.04 -1.54 2.29
CA ASN A 200 -4.45 -1.15 2.49
C ASN A 200 -5.27 -2.34 3.02
N LEU A 201 -5.09 -3.50 2.41
CA LEU A 201 -5.77 -4.72 2.83
C LEU A 201 -5.30 -5.17 4.23
N LEU A 202 -4.00 -5.00 4.55
CA LEU A 202 -3.50 -5.20 5.91
C LEU A 202 -4.18 -4.26 6.91
N ALA A 203 -4.28 -2.99 6.56
CA ALA A 203 -4.92 -2.00 7.42
C ALA A 203 -6.37 -2.37 7.72
N LEU A 204 -7.13 -2.82 6.72
CA LEU A 204 -8.50 -3.27 6.93
C LEU A 204 -8.60 -4.45 7.89
N GLU A 205 -7.71 -5.41 7.76
CA GLU A 205 -7.69 -6.56 8.67
C GLU A 205 -7.33 -6.11 10.10
N LEU A 206 -6.35 -5.21 10.24
CA LEU A 206 -6.00 -4.64 11.55
C LEU A 206 -7.15 -3.82 12.14
N VAL A 207 -7.86 -3.02 11.33
CA VAL A 207 -9.06 -2.30 11.76
C VAL A 207 -10.13 -3.29 12.24
N ASN A 208 -10.42 -4.32 11.46
CA ASN A 208 -11.41 -5.34 11.84
C ASN A 208 -11.01 -6.05 13.16
N LYS A 209 -9.75 -6.45 13.30
CA LYS A 209 -9.27 -7.12 14.53
C LYS A 209 -9.30 -6.20 15.74
N THR A 210 -8.99 -4.92 15.56
CA THR A 210 -8.85 -3.95 16.66
C THR A 210 -10.20 -3.39 17.11
N VAL A 211 -11.06 -2.98 16.18
CA VAL A 211 -12.31 -2.25 16.47
C VAL A 211 -13.57 -2.93 15.92
N LYS A 212 -13.47 -4.12 15.32
CA LYS A 212 -14.58 -4.92 14.77
C LYS A 212 -15.38 -4.20 13.69
N ILE A 213 -14.71 -3.34 12.91
CA ILE A 213 -15.30 -2.64 11.77
C ILE A 213 -14.80 -3.29 10.48
N SER A 214 -15.75 -3.72 9.64
CA SER A 214 -15.48 -4.19 8.29
C SER A 214 -15.77 -3.05 7.30
N ILE A 215 -14.85 -2.79 6.37
CA ILE A 215 -14.95 -1.80 5.32
C ILE A 215 -14.99 -2.53 3.99
N SER A 216 -16.03 -2.30 3.19
CA SER A 216 -16.18 -2.91 1.87
C SER A 216 -15.32 -2.21 0.81
N TRP A 217 -15.12 -2.88 -0.33
CA TRP A 217 -14.42 -2.30 -1.48
C TRP A 217 -15.11 -1.01 -1.98
N THR A 218 -16.43 -1.05 -2.08
CA THR A 218 -17.24 0.11 -2.52
C THR A 218 -17.19 1.25 -1.53
N GLU A 219 -17.31 0.97 -0.23
CA GLU A 219 -17.21 1.98 0.82
C GLU A 219 -15.85 2.70 0.79
N TRP A 220 -14.76 1.93 0.65
CA TRP A 220 -13.42 2.49 0.47
C TRP A 220 -13.36 3.41 -0.76
N PHE A 221 -13.79 2.90 -1.92
CA PHE A 221 -13.70 3.64 -3.17
C PHE A 221 -14.53 4.93 -3.13
N VAL A 222 -15.80 4.84 -2.70
CA VAL A 222 -16.70 6.00 -2.59
C VAL A 222 -16.18 7.02 -1.58
N GLY A 223 -15.66 6.56 -0.43
CA GLY A 223 -15.15 7.44 0.61
C GLY A 223 -13.89 8.23 0.21
N PHE A 224 -13.01 7.67 -0.62
CA PHE A 224 -11.83 8.39 -1.12
C PHE A 224 -12.07 9.13 -2.44
N LEU A 225 -13.16 8.84 -3.15
CA LEU A 225 -13.40 9.31 -4.51
C LEU A 225 -13.27 10.85 -4.68
N PRO A 226 -13.85 11.71 -3.82
CA PRO A 226 -13.73 13.17 -3.99
C PRO A 226 -12.27 13.66 -3.87
N VAL A 227 -11.53 13.14 -2.89
CA VAL A 227 -10.11 13.45 -2.70
C VAL A 227 -9.29 12.94 -3.89
N GLY A 228 -9.55 11.70 -4.30
CA GLY A 228 -8.86 11.05 -5.40
C GLY A 228 -9.06 11.77 -6.73
N ILE A 229 -10.30 12.13 -7.08
CA ILE A 229 -10.61 12.89 -8.32
C ILE A 229 -9.87 14.23 -8.33
N VAL A 230 -9.96 14.99 -7.25
CA VAL A 230 -9.29 16.30 -7.16
C VAL A 230 -7.78 16.13 -7.33
N LEU A 231 -7.17 15.19 -6.60
CA LEU A 231 -5.73 14.97 -6.67
C LEU A 231 -5.30 14.48 -8.06
N ILE A 232 -5.98 13.52 -8.67
CA ILE A 232 -5.63 12.98 -10.00
C ILE A 232 -5.71 14.06 -11.07
N LEU A 233 -6.72 14.93 -11.03
CA LEU A 233 -6.91 15.99 -12.02
C LEU A 233 -5.93 17.16 -11.82
N VAL A 234 -5.61 17.48 -10.57
CA VAL A 234 -4.80 18.65 -10.25
C VAL A 234 -3.30 18.33 -10.24
N LEU A 235 -2.92 17.10 -9.91
CA LEU A 235 -1.53 16.68 -9.68
C LEU A 235 -0.58 16.97 -10.86
N PRO A 236 -0.83 16.54 -12.11
CA PRO A 236 0.10 16.81 -13.21
C PRO A 236 0.28 18.30 -13.47
N TYR A 237 -0.80 19.08 -13.30
CA TYR A 237 -0.78 20.52 -13.45
C TYR A 237 0.01 21.20 -12.32
N LEU A 238 -0.19 20.80 -11.06
CA LEU A 238 0.59 21.34 -9.93
C LEU A 238 2.08 21.06 -10.10
N ILE A 239 2.45 19.83 -10.49
CA ILE A 239 3.86 19.50 -10.76
C ILE A 239 4.41 20.38 -11.90
N TYR A 240 3.62 20.56 -12.96
CA TYR A 240 3.99 21.41 -14.09
C TYR A 240 4.20 22.89 -13.69
N LYS A 241 3.54 23.37 -12.64
CA LYS A 241 3.70 24.73 -12.11
C LYS A 241 4.79 24.84 -11.06
N ILE A 242 4.86 23.89 -10.11
CA ILE A 242 5.81 23.92 -8.98
C ILE A 242 7.20 23.48 -9.41
N TYR A 243 7.26 22.51 -10.32
CA TYR A 243 8.52 21.94 -10.83
C TYR A 243 8.50 21.85 -12.37
N PRO A 244 8.43 23.01 -13.06
CA PRO A 244 8.14 23.08 -14.49
C PRO A 244 9.22 22.41 -15.34
N PRO A 245 8.84 21.62 -16.37
CA PRO A 245 9.76 21.17 -17.39
C PRO A 245 10.11 22.34 -18.31
N GLU A 246 11.32 22.34 -18.87
CA GLU A 246 11.75 23.33 -19.87
C GLU A 246 11.04 23.09 -21.20
N ILE A 247 10.92 21.83 -21.62
CA ILE A 247 10.25 21.44 -22.86
C ILE A 247 8.74 21.31 -22.60
N LYS A 248 7.95 22.04 -23.37
CA LYS A 248 6.49 22.12 -23.26
C LYS A 248 5.75 21.28 -24.31
N HIS A 249 6.41 20.96 -25.40
CA HIS A 249 5.89 20.15 -26.50
C HIS A 249 6.65 18.84 -26.59
N SER A 250 5.93 17.74 -26.77
CA SER A 250 6.43 16.37 -26.73
C SER A 250 5.85 15.50 -27.85
N ALA A 251 5.75 16.07 -29.06
CA ALA A 251 5.12 15.40 -30.20
C ALA A 251 5.84 14.09 -30.58
N GLU A 252 7.16 14.03 -30.46
CA GLU A 252 8.00 12.86 -30.73
C GLU A 252 7.60 11.65 -29.87
N VAL A 253 7.08 11.90 -28.68
CA VAL A 253 6.54 10.83 -27.80
C VAL A 253 5.35 10.11 -28.44
N GLN A 254 4.51 10.84 -29.19
CA GLN A 254 3.37 10.22 -29.87
C GLN A 254 3.81 9.29 -31.00
N THR A 255 4.83 9.71 -31.76
CA THR A 255 5.45 8.90 -32.81
C THR A 255 6.06 7.65 -32.20
N TRP A 256 6.90 7.81 -31.19
CA TRP A 256 7.50 6.70 -30.47
C TRP A 256 6.44 5.72 -29.90
N ALA A 257 5.38 6.23 -29.26
CA ALA A 257 4.32 5.38 -28.73
C ALA A 257 3.57 4.63 -29.84
N SER A 258 3.40 5.26 -31.02
CA SER A 258 2.79 4.62 -32.17
C SER A 258 3.66 3.49 -32.74
N GLU A 259 4.97 3.68 -32.80
CA GLU A 259 5.94 2.66 -33.21
C GLU A 259 5.96 1.49 -32.23
N GLU A 260 6.00 1.77 -30.92
CA GLU A 260 5.94 0.71 -29.90
C GLU A 260 4.63 -0.08 -29.95
N LEU A 261 3.48 0.58 -30.18
CA LEU A 261 2.20 -0.09 -30.41
C LEU A 261 2.22 -0.91 -31.71
N GLY A 262 2.89 -0.41 -32.75
CA GLY A 262 3.10 -1.15 -34.00
C GLY A 262 3.87 -2.46 -33.78
N LYS A 263 4.93 -2.42 -32.98
CA LYS A 263 5.69 -3.61 -32.57
C LYS A 263 4.87 -4.62 -31.78
N MET A 264 3.90 -4.16 -30.98
CA MET A 264 2.97 -5.05 -30.26
C MET A 264 1.93 -5.71 -31.19
N GLY A 265 1.72 -5.17 -32.38
CA GLY A 265 0.73 -5.66 -33.35
C GLY A 265 -0.72 -5.44 -32.89
N LYS A 266 -1.65 -6.20 -33.50
CA LYS A 266 -3.07 -6.18 -33.18
C LYS A 266 -3.33 -6.71 -31.76
N TRP A 267 -4.50 -6.39 -31.20
CA TRP A 267 -4.95 -6.94 -29.94
C TRP A 267 -4.95 -8.47 -29.99
N SER A 268 -4.25 -9.10 -29.05
CA SER A 268 -4.26 -10.55 -28.96
C SER A 268 -5.54 -11.03 -28.24
N PRO A 269 -6.01 -12.25 -28.52
CA PRO A 269 -7.15 -12.83 -27.80
C PRO A 269 -6.92 -12.84 -26.28
N LYS A 270 -5.69 -13.08 -25.83
CA LYS A 270 -5.36 -13.09 -24.39
C LYS A 270 -5.48 -11.70 -23.77
N GLU A 271 -5.07 -10.63 -24.47
CA GLU A 271 -5.27 -9.26 -24.01
C GLU A 271 -6.76 -8.92 -23.87
N LEU A 272 -7.59 -9.30 -24.83
CA LEU A 272 -9.03 -9.06 -24.80
C LEU A 272 -9.71 -9.83 -23.67
N VAL A 273 -9.37 -11.11 -23.49
CA VAL A 273 -9.90 -11.92 -22.37
C VAL A 273 -9.47 -11.32 -21.04
N MET A 274 -8.20 -10.92 -20.88
CA MET A 274 -7.73 -10.29 -19.64
C MET A 274 -8.46 -8.98 -19.35
N ALA A 275 -8.72 -8.16 -20.37
CA ALA A 275 -9.50 -6.92 -20.24
C ALA A 275 -10.94 -7.21 -19.79
N LEU A 276 -11.59 -8.23 -20.36
CA LEU A 276 -12.93 -8.65 -19.95
C LEU A 276 -12.97 -9.17 -18.52
N LEU A 277 -11.97 -9.97 -18.12
CA LEU A 277 -11.85 -10.47 -16.75
C LEU A 277 -11.61 -9.34 -15.74
N ALA A 278 -10.85 -8.31 -16.11
CA ALA A 278 -10.67 -7.12 -15.31
C ALA A 278 -11.97 -6.34 -15.12
N ILE A 279 -12.74 -6.13 -16.20
CA ILE A 279 -14.05 -5.48 -16.14
C ILE A 279 -15.01 -6.30 -15.28
N LEU A 280 -15.03 -7.62 -15.44
CA LEU A 280 -15.82 -8.54 -14.62
C LEU A 280 -15.48 -8.40 -13.13
N ALA A 281 -14.19 -8.41 -12.78
CA ALA A 281 -13.74 -8.25 -11.39
C ALA A 281 -14.22 -6.93 -10.79
N LEU A 282 -14.01 -5.80 -11.50
CA LEU A 282 -14.48 -4.48 -11.04
C LEU A 282 -15.98 -4.43 -10.85
N THR A 283 -16.73 -4.95 -11.82
CA THR A 283 -18.20 -4.98 -11.75
C THR A 283 -18.67 -5.75 -10.53
N LEU A 284 -18.07 -6.92 -10.29
CA LEU A 284 -18.42 -7.74 -9.12
C LEU A 284 -17.97 -7.12 -7.80
N TRP A 285 -16.84 -6.45 -7.73
CA TRP A 285 -16.39 -5.74 -6.52
C TRP A 285 -17.27 -4.53 -6.20
N ILE A 286 -17.71 -3.78 -7.22
CA ILE A 286 -18.54 -2.57 -7.03
C ILE A 286 -20.01 -2.94 -6.75
N PHE A 287 -20.58 -3.84 -7.52
CA PHE A 287 -22.02 -4.13 -7.51
C PHE A 287 -22.38 -5.52 -6.95
N GLY A 288 -21.40 -6.43 -6.91
CA GLY A 288 -21.63 -7.84 -6.54
C GLY A 288 -21.50 -8.13 -5.05
N GLY A 289 -21.26 -7.15 -4.17
CA GLY A 289 -20.99 -7.39 -2.74
C GLY A 289 -22.10 -8.09 -1.96
N LYS A 290 -23.33 -8.12 -2.49
CA LYS A 290 -24.45 -8.92 -1.95
C LYS A 290 -24.49 -10.35 -2.49
N ILE A 291 -23.75 -10.66 -3.54
CA ILE A 291 -23.74 -11.94 -4.25
C ILE A 291 -22.49 -12.73 -3.91
N MET A 292 -21.33 -12.08 -3.89
CA MET A 292 -20.04 -12.71 -3.66
C MET A 292 -19.14 -11.83 -2.78
N ASP A 293 -18.38 -12.46 -1.90
CA ASP A 293 -17.28 -11.83 -1.20
C ASP A 293 -16.14 -11.46 -2.17
N ALA A 294 -15.40 -10.40 -1.86
CA ALA A 294 -14.32 -9.90 -2.73
C ALA A 294 -13.23 -10.95 -3.03
N THR A 295 -12.94 -11.81 -2.07
CA THR A 295 -11.99 -12.91 -2.22
C THR A 295 -12.52 -14.01 -3.15
N THR A 296 -13.81 -14.29 -3.07
CA THR A 296 -14.47 -15.23 -4.00
C THR A 296 -14.40 -14.71 -5.43
N VAL A 297 -14.65 -13.41 -5.65
CA VAL A 297 -14.49 -12.78 -6.97
C VAL A 297 -13.07 -12.97 -7.49
N ALA A 298 -12.05 -12.71 -6.65
CA ALA A 298 -10.67 -12.90 -7.04
C ALA A 298 -10.38 -14.37 -7.41
N GLY A 299 -10.87 -15.33 -6.62
CA GLY A 299 -10.71 -16.75 -6.89
C GLY A 299 -11.36 -17.20 -8.20
N VAL A 300 -12.59 -16.72 -8.49
CA VAL A 300 -13.29 -17.00 -9.75
C VAL A 300 -12.49 -16.46 -10.96
N VAL A 301 -12.00 -15.24 -10.87
CA VAL A 301 -11.24 -14.64 -11.98
C VAL A 301 -9.91 -15.37 -12.20
N ILE A 302 -9.20 -15.76 -11.13
CA ILE A 302 -7.97 -16.58 -11.26
C ILE A 302 -8.30 -17.92 -11.95
N SER A 303 -9.39 -18.57 -11.55
CA SER A 303 -9.84 -19.82 -12.18
C SER A 303 -10.09 -19.64 -13.68
N LEU A 304 -10.76 -18.53 -14.06
CA LEU A 304 -10.97 -18.18 -15.46
C LEU A 304 -9.67 -17.87 -16.20
N MET A 305 -8.69 -17.20 -15.55
CA MET A 305 -7.37 -16.97 -16.14
C MET A 305 -6.61 -18.28 -16.42
N ILE A 306 -6.75 -19.28 -15.55
CA ILE A 306 -6.16 -20.62 -15.77
C ILE A 306 -6.87 -21.32 -16.93
N ILE A 307 -8.21 -21.38 -16.91
CA ILE A 307 -9.02 -22.05 -17.94
C ILE A 307 -8.78 -21.44 -19.32
N THR A 308 -8.64 -20.12 -19.40
CA THR A 308 -8.39 -19.40 -20.68
C THR A 308 -6.91 -19.40 -21.09
N GLY A 309 -6.03 -19.99 -20.29
CA GLY A 309 -4.60 -20.09 -20.58
C GLY A 309 -3.85 -18.74 -20.54
N ILE A 310 -4.38 -17.73 -19.84
CA ILE A 310 -3.66 -16.49 -19.56
C ILE A 310 -2.49 -16.77 -18.63
N VAL A 311 -2.74 -17.56 -17.58
CA VAL A 311 -1.72 -18.06 -16.67
C VAL A 311 -1.81 -19.57 -16.57
N THR A 312 -0.66 -20.22 -16.33
CA THR A 312 -0.59 -21.63 -16.00
C THR A 312 -0.49 -21.85 -14.49
N TRP A 313 -0.72 -23.07 -14.02
CA TRP A 313 -0.50 -23.38 -12.61
C TRP A 313 0.95 -23.17 -12.18
N ASP A 314 1.91 -23.48 -13.06
CA ASP A 314 3.35 -23.26 -12.82
C ASP A 314 3.67 -21.76 -12.69
N ASP A 315 2.99 -20.89 -13.44
CA ASP A 315 3.13 -19.44 -13.27
C ASP A 315 2.69 -18.99 -11.88
N ILE A 316 1.59 -19.55 -11.39
CA ILE A 316 1.09 -19.28 -10.03
C ILE A 316 2.09 -19.77 -8.99
N LEU A 317 2.57 -21.01 -9.11
CA LEU A 317 3.59 -21.58 -8.22
C LEU A 317 4.89 -20.78 -8.28
N GLY A 318 5.28 -20.32 -9.46
CA GLY A 318 6.48 -19.52 -9.69
C GLY A 318 6.41 -18.07 -9.17
N ASN A 319 5.24 -17.56 -8.80
CA ASN A 319 5.10 -16.20 -8.30
C ASN A 319 5.55 -16.07 -6.83
N LYS A 320 6.88 -16.08 -6.64
CA LYS A 320 7.49 -16.00 -5.30
C LYS A 320 7.03 -14.78 -4.50
N SER A 321 6.77 -13.65 -5.17
CA SER A 321 6.30 -12.44 -4.50
C SER A 321 4.92 -12.64 -3.85
N ALA A 322 3.98 -13.26 -4.56
CA ALA A 322 2.65 -13.55 -4.05
C ALA A 322 2.69 -14.50 -2.85
N TRP A 323 3.46 -15.59 -2.95
CA TRP A 323 3.61 -16.55 -1.86
C TRP A 323 4.31 -15.96 -0.63
N ASN A 324 5.34 -15.13 -0.82
CA ASN A 324 5.98 -14.41 0.28
C ASN A 324 4.99 -13.47 0.97
N VAL A 325 4.22 -12.71 0.20
CA VAL A 325 3.21 -11.80 0.77
C VAL A 325 2.13 -12.59 1.52
N LEU A 326 1.62 -13.68 0.97
CA LEU A 326 0.68 -14.55 1.64
C LEU A 326 1.22 -15.03 3.00
N ALA A 327 2.45 -15.52 3.02
CA ALA A 327 3.06 -16.06 4.23
C ALA A 327 3.25 -14.99 5.33
N TRP A 328 3.90 -13.86 5.02
CA TRP A 328 4.13 -12.85 6.06
C TRP A 328 2.84 -12.17 6.52
N PHE A 329 1.87 -11.99 5.61
CA PHE A 329 0.62 -11.38 5.96
C PHE A 329 -0.23 -12.28 6.86
N ALA A 330 -0.30 -13.57 6.55
CA ALA A 330 -0.99 -14.56 7.39
C ALA A 330 -0.42 -14.55 8.82
N THR A 331 0.91 -14.51 8.96
CA THR A 331 1.56 -14.49 10.27
C THR A 331 1.29 -13.20 11.03
N LEU A 332 1.30 -12.04 10.36
CA LEU A 332 0.97 -10.76 11.00
C LEU A 332 -0.48 -10.67 11.46
N VAL A 333 -1.41 -11.18 10.66
CA VAL A 333 -2.84 -11.26 11.06
C VAL A 333 -2.99 -12.11 12.32
N ALA A 334 -2.32 -13.27 12.38
CA ALA A 334 -2.32 -14.11 13.57
C ALA A 334 -1.73 -13.38 14.79
N MET A 335 -0.60 -12.68 14.62
CA MET A 335 0.05 -11.91 15.70
C MET A 335 -0.86 -10.79 16.23
N ALA A 336 -1.53 -10.04 15.35
CA ALA A 336 -2.47 -8.98 15.74
C ALA A 336 -3.70 -9.54 16.49
N ASP A 337 -4.27 -10.66 16.00
CA ASP A 337 -5.35 -11.36 16.69
C ASP A 337 -4.93 -11.87 18.07
N GLY A 338 -3.74 -12.43 18.15
CA GLY A 338 -3.17 -12.91 19.41
C GLY A 338 -3.01 -11.80 20.45
N LEU A 339 -2.48 -10.63 20.08
CA LEU A 339 -2.33 -9.47 20.94
C LEU A 339 -3.67 -9.02 21.55
N ASN A 340 -4.73 -9.09 20.74
CA ASN A 340 -6.08 -8.78 21.19
C ASN A 340 -6.60 -9.85 22.16
N LYS A 341 -6.43 -11.14 21.83
CA LYS A 341 -6.89 -12.26 22.64
C LYS A 341 -6.22 -12.32 24.04
N VAL A 342 -4.94 -12.01 24.12
CA VAL A 342 -4.23 -11.98 25.43
C VAL A 342 -4.57 -10.74 26.26
N GLY A 343 -5.40 -9.81 25.77
CA GLY A 343 -5.90 -8.65 26.48
C GLY A 343 -4.98 -7.45 26.50
N PHE A 344 -3.84 -7.49 25.79
CA PHE A 344 -2.88 -6.37 25.72
C PHE A 344 -3.55 -5.11 25.16
N VAL A 345 -4.32 -5.27 24.06
CA VAL A 345 -5.02 -4.18 23.40
C VAL A 345 -5.97 -3.43 24.35
N THR A 346 -6.77 -4.19 25.12
CA THR A 346 -7.70 -3.61 26.09
C THR A 346 -6.99 -2.90 27.25
N TRP A 347 -5.90 -3.50 27.74
CA TRP A 347 -5.07 -2.87 28.79
C TRP A 347 -4.44 -1.56 28.28
N PHE A 348 -3.83 -1.59 27.10
CA PHE A 348 -3.22 -0.40 26.49
C PHE A 348 -4.24 0.73 26.32
N ALA A 349 -5.44 0.38 25.83
CA ALA A 349 -6.53 1.32 25.68
C ALA A 349 -6.87 2.04 26.99
N LYS A 350 -7.07 1.28 28.07
CA LYS A 350 -7.36 1.85 29.40
C LYS A 350 -6.24 2.77 29.91
N SER A 351 -4.98 2.38 29.68
CA SER A 351 -3.82 3.16 30.15
C SER A 351 -3.63 4.47 29.36
N ALA A 352 -3.97 4.49 28.08
CA ALA A 352 -3.81 5.65 27.20
C ALA A 352 -4.95 6.68 27.37
N SER A 353 -6.13 6.29 27.88
CA SER A 353 -7.32 7.16 27.96
C SER A 353 -7.09 8.44 28.76
N ALA A 354 -6.26 8.38 29.80
CA ALA A 354 -5.96 9.53 30.67
C ALA A 354 -5.21 10.69 29.95
N LEU A 355 -4.59 10.42 28.81
CA LEU A 355 -3.75 11.40 28.09
C LEU A 355 -4.51 12.25 27.06
N LEU A 356 -5.77 11.92 26.76
CA LEU A 356 -6.54 12.52 25.65
C LEU A 356 -7.71 13.39 26.11
N THR A 357 -7.65 13.94 27.32
CA THR A 357 -8.72 14.80 27.86
C THR A 357 -8.51 16.27 27.52
N GLY A 358 -9.60 17.03 27.28
CA GLY A 358 -9.60 18.48 27.18
C GLY A 358 -9.68 19.08 25.78
N TYR A 359 -9.64 18.28 24.70
CA TYR A 359 -9.76 18.76 23.32
C TYR A 359 -11.06 18.26 22.64
N SER A 360 -11.49 18.94 21.58
CA SER A 360 -12.64 18.49 20.81
C SER A 360 -12.35 17.16 20.09
N PRO A 361 -13.34 16.26 19.92
CA PRO A 361 -13.15 14.98 19.24
C PRO A 361 -12.59 15.16 17.82
N LEU A 362 -13.05 16.16 17.08
CA LEU A 362 -12.57 16.47 15.74
C LEU A 362 -11.08 16.88 15.76
N THR A 363 -10.68 17.73 16.71
CA THR A 363 -9.28 18.14 16.86
C THR A 363 -8.37 16.94 17.13
N ILE A 364 -8.79 16.06 18.05
CA ILE A 364 -8.00 14.85 18.38
C ILE A 364 -7.92 13.95 17.15
N MET A 365 -9.03 13.68 16.48
CA MET A 365 -9.08 12.85 15.27
C MET A 365 -8.12 13.36 14.19
N VAL A 366 -8.19 14.65 13.85
CA VAL A 366 -7.31 15.29 12.86
C VAL A 366 -5.84 15.20 13.30
N SER A 367 -5.56 15.52 14.57
CA SER A 367 -4.19 15.45 15.11
C SER A 367 -3.59 14.04 15.04
N LEU A 368 -4.37 13.01 15.37
CA LEU A 368 -3.93 11.62 15.30
C LEU A 368 -3.66 11.18 13.86
N VAL A 369 -4.49 11.61 12.89
CA VAL A 369 -4.24 11.34 11.45
C VAL A 369 -2.98 12.05 10.97
N VAL A 370 -2.76 13.31 11.38
CA VAL A 370 -1.54 14.06 11.05
C VAL A 370 -0.31 13.39 11.65
N ILE A 371 -0.36 13.00 12.92
CA ILE A 371 0.73 12.27 13.58
C ILE A 371 1.01 10.96 12.85
N PHE A 372 -0.03 10.18 12.53
CA PHE A 372 0.10 8.94 11.75
C PHE A 372 0.83 9.18 10.44
N PHE A 373 0.42 10.21 9.68
CA PHE A 373 1.04 10.57 8.41
C PHE A 373 2.51 10.99 8.58
N VAL A 374 2.81 11.87 9.54
CA VAL A 374 4.16 12.42 9.75
C VAL A 374 5.14 11.36 10.29
N VAL A 375 4.69 10.48 11.17
CA VAL A 375 5.53 9.39 11.70
C VAL A 375 6.07 8.48 10.59
N HIS A 376 5.44 8.47 9.41
CA HIS A 376 5.95 7.71 8.26
C HIS A 376 7.32 8.16 7.75
N TYR A 377 7.79 9.36 8.07
CA TYR A 377 9.20 9.77 7.83
C TYR A 377 10.23 8.83 8.47
N LEU A 378 9.84 8.10 9.52
CA LEU A 378 10.70 7.16 10.22
C LEU A 378 10.69 5.75 9.60
N PHE A 379 9.83 5.50 8.61
CA PHE A 379 9.63 4.17 8.03
C PHE A 379 10.04 4.11 6.57
N ALA A 380 10.80 3.08 6.22
CA ALA A 380 11.16 2.77 4.84
C ALA A 380 10.12 1.88 4.12
N SER A 381 9.03 1.53 4.79
CA SER A 381 8.00 0.63 4.29
C SER A 381 6.63 1.01 4.85
N ILE A 382 5.64 1.14 3.96
CA ILE A 382 4.23 1.36 4.35
C ILE A 382 3.73 0.16 5.17
N THR A 383 4.13 -1.06 4.82
CA THR A 383 3.76 -2.26 5.56
C THR A 383 4.25 -2.23 7.00
N ALA A 384 5.52 -1.91 7.20
CA ALA A 384 6.09 -1.80 8.56
C ALA A 384 5.38 -0.70 9.36
N HIS A 385 5.12 0.45 8.75
CA HIS A 385 4.38 1.54 9.37
C HIS A 385 2.97 1.11 9.79
N VAL A 386 2.18 0.57 8.88
CA VAL A 386 0.79 0.18 9.18
C VAL A 386 0.73 -0.86 10.29
N THR A 387 1.65 -1.82 10.28
CA THR A 387 1.68 -2.89 11.28
C THR A 387 2.04 -2.36 12.67
N ALA A 388 3.01 -1.44 12.75
CA ALA A 388 3.48 -0.91 14.02
C ALA A 388 2.59 0.19 14.60
N VAL A 389 2.07 1.08 13.75
CA VAL A 389 1.49 2.36 14.20
C VAL A 389 -0.04 2.36 14.13
N LEU A 390 -0.64 1.71 13.11
CA LEU A 390 -2.09 1.77 12.91
C LEU A 390 -2.89 1.26 14.12
N PRO A 391 -2.62 0.07 14.69
CA PRO A 391 -3.40 -0.41 15.85
C PRO A 391 -3.31 0.52 17.05
N VAL A 392 -2.14 1.10 17.29
CA VAL A 392 -1.89 2.01 18.42
C VAL A 392 -2.69 3.30 18.26
N ILE A 393 -2.57 3.95 17.09
CA ILE A 393 -3.28 5.22 16.82
C ILE A 393 -4.79 5.00 16.77
N LEU A 394 -5.24 3.91 16.14
CA LEU A 394 -6.66 3.56 16.05
C LEU A 394 -7.28 3.38 17.43
N LEU A 395 -6.60 2.62 18.31
CA LEU A 395 -7.04 2.45 19.68
C LEU A 395 -7.08 3.77 20.46
N ALA A 396 -6.06 4.61 20.31
CA ALA A 396 -6.05 5.92 20.96
C ALA A 396 -7.30 6.74 20.59
N GLY A 397 -7.70 6.71 19.32
CA GLY A 397 -8.93 7.38 18.87
C GLY A 397 -10.22 6.79 19.43
N THR A 398 -10.30 5.46 19.65
CA THR A 398 -11.51 4.83 20.23
C THR A 398 -11.78 5.23 21.66
N LEU A 399 -10.78 5.75 22.36
CA LEU A 399 -10.89 6.18 23.76
C LEU A 399 -11.49 7.58 23.91
N VAL A 400 -11.61 8.30 22.80
CA VAL A 400 -12.10 9.68 22.79
C VAL A 400 -13.61 9.68 22.51
N PRO A 401 -14.45 10.02 23.50
CA PRO A 401 -15.90 10.12 23.30
C PRO A 401 -16.22 11.10 22.17
N GLY A 402 -17.09 10.68 21.24
CA GLY A 402 -17.54 11.51 20.12
C GLY A 402 -16.71 11.40 18.85
N ILE A 403 -15.61 10.66 18.82
CA ILE A 403 -14.94 10.28 17.58
C ILE A 403 -15.77 9.18 16.89
N ASP A 404 -16.12 9.41 15.62
CA ASP A 404 -16.61 8.33 14.76
C ASP A 404 -15.45 7.43 14.36
N VAL A 405 -15.40 6.23 14.95
CA VAL A 405 -14.32 5.29 14.78
C VAL A 405 -14.21 4.79 13.35
N ARG A 406 -15.33 4.68 12.62
CA ARG A 406 -15.35 4.26 11.21
C ARG A 406 -14.69 5.31 10.32
N ILE A 407 -15.08 6.57 10.46
CA ILE A 407 -14.49 7.69 9.71
C ILE A 407 -13.00 7.82 10.04
N PHE A 408 -12.65 7.73 11.32
CA PHE A 408 -11.27 7.80 11.77
C PHE A 408 -10.41 6.66 11.15
N ALA A 409 -10.91 5.44 11.16
CA ALA A 409 -10.24 4.30 10.53
C ALA A 409 -10.03 4.51 9.03
N LEU A 410 -11.06 5.01 8.31
CA LEU A 410 -10.96 5.33 6.89
C LEU A 410 -9.89 6.39 6.61
N LEU A 411 -9.83 7.48 7.39
CA LEU A 411 -8.82 8.53 7.21
C LEU A 411 -7.39 8.02 7.44
N LEU A 412 -7.18 7.17 8.44
CA LEU A 412 -5.88 6.51 8.66
C LEU A 412 -5.53 5.60 7.48
N CYS A 413 -6.47 4.81 7.01
CA CYS A 413 -6.27 3.89 5.89
C CYS A 413 -5.98 4.64 4.59
N TYR A 414 -6.68 5.73 4.29
CA TYR A 414 -6.44 6.55 3.10
C TYR A 414 -5.08 7.25 3.11
N SER A 415 -4.51 7.48 4.28
CA SER A 415 -3.16 8.06 4.40
C SER A 415 -2.07 7.16 3.81
N LEU A 416 -2.28 5.82 3.77
CA LEU A 416 -1.24 4.83 3.45
C LEU A 416 -0.61 5.01 2.06
N GLY A 417 -1.41 5.23 1.04
CA GLY A 417 -0.88 5.48 -0.31
C GLY A 417 -0.23 6.84 -0.42
N ILE A 418 -0.95 7.89 -0.02
CA ILE A 418 -0.53 9.29 -0.21
C ILE A 418 0.69 9.66 0.64
N MET A 419 0.90 9.07 1.81
CA MET A 419 2.11 9.32 2.60
C MET A 419 3.39 8.74 1.96
N GLY A 420 3.27 7.85 0.98
CA GLY A 420 4.39 7.30 0.23
C GLY A 420 5.22 8.34 -0.55
N VAL A 421 4.68 9.57 -0.77
CA VAL A 421 5.35 10.63 -1.53
C VAL A 421 6.45 11.35 -0.74
N ILE A 422 6.44 11.27 0.61
CA ILE A 422 7.21 12.18 1.48
C ILE A 422 8.73 11.97 1.47
N THR A 423 9.20 10.76 1.18
CA THR A 423 10.64 10.45 1.15
C THR A 423 11.02 9.54 -0.02
N PRO A 424 12.31 9.49 -0.41
CA PRO A 424 12.78 8.57 -1.44
C PRO A 424 12.61 7.08 -1.10
N TYR A 425 12.33 6.75 0.15
CA TYR A 425 12.22 5.39 0.66
C TYR A 425 10.85 5.07 1.29
N ALA A 426 9.93 6.03 1.34
CA ALA A 426 8.63 5.87 2.00
C ALA A 426 7.76 4.76 1.39
N THR A 427 7.95 4.45 0.12
CA THR A 427 7.18 3.42 -0.60
C THR A 427 8.05 2.73 -1.65
N GLY A 428 7.68 1.51 -2.04
CA GLY A 428 8.48 0.66 -2.93
C GLY A 428 8.94 1.29 -4.25
N PRO A 429 8.13 2.09 -4.98
CA PRO A 429 8.58 2.80 -6.18
C PRO A 429 9.61 3.91 -5.90
N GLY A 430 9.61 4.49 -4.70
CA GLY A 430 10.49 5.62 -4.36
C GLY A 430 11.96 5.43 -4.71
N PRO A 431 12.61 4.32 -4.29
CA PRO A 431 14.01 4.06 -4.64
C PRO A 431 14.25 3.96 -6.15
N VAL A 432 13.31 3.47 -6.94
CA VAL A 432 13.43 3.34 -8.40
C VAL A 432 13.40 4.71 -9.07
N TYR A 433 12.43 5.55 -8.71
CA TYR A 433 12.35 6.92 -9.27
C TYR A 433 13.49 7.81 -8.80
N PHE A 434 13.87 7.73 -7.53
CA PHE A 434 15.03 8.43 -6.99
C PHE A 434 16.33 7.94 -7.63
N GLY A 435 16.51 6.62 -7.73
CA GLY A 435 17.68 5.98 -8.34
C GLY A 435 17.82 6.25 -9.84
N SER A 436 16.75 6.67 -10.52
CA SER A 436 16.81 7.12 -11.93
C SER A 436 17.68 8.37 -12.14
N GLY A 437 17.95 9.14 -11.07
CA GLY A 437 18.82 10.32 -11.08
C GLY A 437 18.22 11.58 -11.73
N TYR A 438 16.98 11.54 -12.22
CA TYR A 438 16.33 12.72 -12.83
C TYR A 438 15.88 13.76 -11.80
N VAL A 439 15.55 13.34 -10.58
CA VAL A 439 15.24 14.25 -9.47
C VAL A 439 16.36 14.17 -8.45
N ASN A 440 17.10 15.25 -8.27
CA ASN A 440 18.20 15.29 -7.31
C ASN A 440 17.69 15.17 -5.86
N ARG A 441 18.58 14.80 -4.93
CA ARG A 441 18.23 14.54 -3.53
C ARG A 441 17.51 15.72 -2.87
N LYS A 442 17.99 16.94 -3.05
CA LYS A 442 17.39 18.15 -2.44
C LYS A 442 15.98 18.39 -2.94
N ASP A 443 15.78 18.29 -4.26
CA ASP A 443 14.48 18.49 -4.88
C ASP A 443 13.51 17.35 -4.52
N PHE A 444 13.98 16.13 -4.42
CA PHE A 444 13.11 14.99 -4.02
C PHE A 444 12.52 15.20 -2.63
N TRP A 445 13.34 15.61 -1.66
CA TRP A 445 12.87 15.92 -0.31
C TRP A 445 11.94 17.13 -0.28
N ARG A 446 12.29 18.20 -1.01
CA ARG A 446 11.46 19.41 -1.11
C ARG A 446 10.09 19.11 -1.72
N LEU A 447 10.07 18.41 -2.85
CA LEU A 447 8.83 18.02 -3.52
C LEU A 447 8.03 17.03 -2.66
N GLY A 448 8.70 16.08 -2.01
CA GLY A 448 8.06 15.15 -1.07
C GLY A 448 7.32 15.87 0.06
N LEU A 449 7.95 16.89 0.66
CA LEU A 449 7.32 17.72 1.68
C LEU A 449 6.12 18.51 1.11
N ILE A 450 6.31 19.19 -0.04
CA ILE A 450 5.26 20.01 -0.66
C ILE A 450 4.04 19.14 -1.02
N PHE A 451 4.26 18.03 -1.74
CA PHE A 451 3.17 17.16 -2.16
C PHE A 451 2.59 16.35 -1.00
N GLY A 452 3.39 15.99 0.00
CA GLY A 452 2.91 15.39 1.24
C GLY A 452 1.94 16.30 1.98
N VAL A 453 2.25 17.58 2.11
CA VAL A 453 1.33 18.58 2.70
C VAL A 453 0.08 18.76 1.84
N ILE A 454 0.22 18.89 0.51
CA ILE A 454 -0.94 19.02 -0.40
C ILE A 454 -1.87 17.83 -0.26
N PHE A 455 -1.34 16.62 -0.24
CA PHE A 455 -2.13 15.38 -0.13
C PHE A 455 -2.83 15.27 1.22
N LEU A 456 -2.12 15.59 2.31
CA LEU A 456 -2.70 15.58 3.65
C LEU A 456 -3.79 16.66 3.80
N VAL A 457 -3.56 17.88 3.29
CA VAL A 457 -4.56 18.95 3.29
C VAL A 457 -5.77 18.56 2.46
N ALA A 458 -5.61 17.94 1.30
CA ALA A 458 -6.73 17.44 0.51
C ALA A 458 -7.52 16.34 1.25
N LEU A 459 -6.83 15.40 1.91
CA LEU A 459 -7.50 14.37 2.71
C LEU A 459 -8.28 14.98 3.88
N MET A 460 -7.68 15.92 4.62
CA MET A 460 -8.34 16.56 5.78
C MET A 460 -9.42 17.55 5.36
N GLY A 461 -9.16 18.38 4.34
CA GLY A 461 -10.06 19.47 3.93
C GLY A 461 -11.22 19.04 3.03
N ILE A 462 -11.07 17.95 2.26
CA ILE A 462 -12.10 17.39 1.39
C ILE A 462 -12.64 16.07 1.96
N GLY A 463 -11.74 15.16 2.33
CA GLY A 463 -12.11 13.82 2.76
C GLY A 463 -12.87 13.82 4.08
N THR A 464 -12.39 14.54 5.10
CA THR A 464 -13.07 14.57 6.41
C THR A 464 -14.49 15.16 6.33
N PRO A 465 -14.72 16.37 5.74
CA PRO A 465 -16.08 16.90 5.62
C PRO A 465 -17.00 16.00 4.80
N TYR A 466 -16.49 15.41 3.71
CA TYR A 466 -17.28 14.52 2.87
C TYR A 466 -17.71 13.25 3.64
N LEU A 467 -16.79 12.59 4.33
CA LEU A 467 -17.11 11.40 5.13
C LEU A 467 -18.10 11.69 6.25
N LEU A 468 -18.00 12.86 6.87
CA LEU A 468 -18.96 13.30 7.88
C LEU A 468 -20.35 13.58 7.27
N ALA A 469 -20.43 14.00 6.01
CA ALA A 469 -21.69 14.32 5.33
C ALA A 469 -22.42 13.09 4.78
N ILE A 470 -21.71 12.02 4.39
CA ILE A 470 -22.30 10.78 3.82
C ILE A 470 -22.61 9.71 4.88
N LYS A 471 -22.40 10.04 6.16
CA LYS A 471 -22.62 9.18 7.32
C LYS A 471 -24.08 8.72 7.46
#